data_24ae9e02077d99030483f713689c821e
#
_entry.id   24ae9e02077d99030483f713689c821e
#
_cell.length_a   1.000
_cell.length_b   1.000
_cell.length_c   1.000
_cell.angle_alpha   90.00
_cell.angle_beta   90.00
_cell.angle_gamma   90.00
#
_symmetry.space_group_name_H-M   'P 1'
#
loop_
_entity.id
_entity.type
_entity.pdbx_description
1 polymer ?
#
loop_
_entity_poly.entity_id
_entity_poly.type
_entity_poly.pdbx_seq_one_letter_code
_entity_poly.pdbx_strand_id
1 'polypeptide(L)'
;MKQLLTTLMLGNAALFVFGALQHAGVRIGPLHEPVIVPASIVEALCALALGWGAAAVLKRSLKAWRAALIGSLVAMLGVAIGMVSLAVGAGPRTASNDLYHRMMLALAAVSLLILVVPSLRSALTRI
;
A
#
# COMPACT_ATOMS: atom_id res chain seq x y z
N MET A 1 0.76 16.36 -10.40
CA MET A 1 -0.15 15.37 -9.77
C MET A 1 0.15 13.92 -10.16
N LYS A 2 0.32 13.55 -11.45
CA LYS A 2 0.67 12.15 -11.84
C LYS A 2 1.96 11.65 -11.14
N GLN A 3 3.02 12.45 -11.16
CA GLN A 3 4.28 12.10 -10.47
C GLN A 3 4.08 11.90 -8.97
N LEU A 4 3.36 12.83 -8.31
CA LEU A 4 3.05 12.70 -6.89
C LEU A 4 2.30 11.39 -6.59
N LEU A 5 1.24 11.09 -7.36
CA LEU A 5 0.49 9.84 -7.19
C LEU A 5 1.42 8.62 -7.36
N THR A 6 2.23 8.60 -8.42
CA THR A 6 3.16 7.49 -8.68
C THR A 6 4.17 7.34 -7.54
N THR A 7 4.74 8.44 -7.05
CA THR A 7 5.70 8.42 -5.93
C THR A 7 5.04 7.89 -4.64
N LEU A 8 3.83 8.34 -4.34
CA LEU A 8 3.08 7.84 -3.17
C LEU A 8 2.77 6.35 -3.28
N MET A 9 2.33 5.88 -4.46
CA MET A 9 2.04 4.47 -4.69
C MET A 9 3.30 3.59 -4.59
N LEU A 10 4.42 4.02 -5.20
CA LEU A 10 5.68 3.28 -5.13
C LEU A 10 6.28 3.29 -3.73
N GLY A 11 6.22 4.42 -3.03
CA GLY A 11 6.66 4.53 -1.65
C GLY A 11 5.86 3.61 -0.73
N ASN A 12 4.53 3.60 -0.90
CA ASN A 12 3.67 2.70 -0.13
C ASN A 12 3.91 1.22 -0.50
N ALA A 13 4.12 0.91 -1.78
CA ALA A 13 4.49 -0.45 -2.22
C ALA A 13 5.81 -0.91 -1.59
N ALA A 14 6.81 -0.04 -1.53
CA ALA A 14 8.09 -0.35 -0.88
C ALA A 14 7.92 -0.63 0.62
N LEU A 15 7.08 0.14 1.32
CA LEU A 15 6.74 -0.12 2.73
C LEU A 15 6.03 -1.47 2.91
N PHE A 16 5.13 -1.85 2.00
CA PHE A 16 4.49 -3.16 2.03
C PHE A 16 5.49 -4.30 1.78
N VAL A 17 6.44 -4.13 0.86
CA VAL A 17 7.54 -5.11 0.67
C VAL A 17 8.35 -5.24 1.95
N PHE A 18 8.70 -4.11 2.57
CA PHE A 18 9.43 -4.11 3.83
C PHE A 18 8.67 -4.86 4.94
N GLY A 19 7.39 -4.58 5.14
CA GLY A 19 6.54 -5.28 6.11
C GLY A 19 6.42 -6.78 5.81
N ALA A 20 6.19 -7.14 4.54
CA ALA A 20 6.12 -8.54 4.11
C ALA A 20 7.40 -9.31 4.44
N LEU A 21 8.57 -8.71 4.23
CA LEU A 21 9.85 -9.31 4.58
C LEU A 21 10.01 -9.47 6.10
N GLN A 22 9.64 -8.45 6.88
CA GLN A 22 9.67 -8.50 8.34
C GLN A 22 8.77 -9.63 8.87
N HIS A 23 7.52 -9.71 8.40
CA HIS A 23 6.58 -10.76 8.80
C HIS A 23 6.92 -12.14 8.23
N ALA A 24 7.76 -12.22 7.21
CA ALA A 24 8.37 -13.48 6.75
C ALA A 24 9.58 -13.92 7.59
N GLY A 25 10.02 -13.11 8.56
CA GLY A 25 11.15 -13.40 9.43
C GLY A 25 12.51 -12.87 8.95
N VAL A 26 12.51 -12.04 7.90
CA VAL A 26 13.75 -11.39 7.42
C VAL A 26 14.11 -10.25 8.38
N ARG A 27 15.30 -10.31 8.95
CA ARG A 27 15.82 -9.24 9.80
C ARG A 27 16.40 -8.12 8.95
N ILE A 28 15.94 -6.89 9.17
CA ILE A 28 16.43 -5.71 8.45
C ILE A 28 16.98 -4.71 9.47
N GLY A 29 18.29 -4.71 9.67
CA GLY A 29 18.95 -3.88 10.66
C GLY A 29 18.49 -4.21 12.09
N PRO A 30 18.21 -3.19 12.93
CA PRO A 30 17.74 -3.39 14.30
C PRO A 30 16.25 -3.74 14.38
N LEU A 31 15.51 -3.63 13.28
CA LEU A 31 14.07 -3.87 13.21
C LEU A 31 13.79 -5.36 13.11
N HIS A 32 12.96 -5.84 14.03
CA HIS A 32 12.54 -7.23 14.07
C HIS A 32 11.10 -7.30 14.54
N GLU A 33 10.23 -7.71 13.63
CA GLU A 33 8.83 -7.99 13.95
C GLU A 33 8.59 -9.50 14.07
N PRO A 34 7.56 -9.92 14.82
CA PRO A 34 7.19 -11.33 14.90
C PRO A 34 6.83 -11.90 13.53
N VAL A 35 7.16 -13.17 13.30
CA VAL A 35 6.79 -13.88 12.07
C VAL A 35 5.28 -14.09 12.05
N ILE A 36 4.61 -13.54 11.03
CA ILE A 36 3.17 -13.63 10.81
C ILE A 36 2.94 -13.91 9.33
N VAL A 37 2.98 -15.18 8.94
CA VAL A 37 2.88 -15.59 7.53
C VAL A 37 1.65 -15.02 6.80
N PRO A 38 0.44 -15.02 7.37
CA PRO A 38 -0.72 -14.41 6.71
C PRO A 38 -0.53 -12.91 6.44
N ALA A 39 0.08 -12.16 7.36
CA ALA A 39 0.37 -10.73 7.17
C ALA A 39 1.36 -10.53 6.03
N SER A 40 2.44 -11.32 6.00
CA SER A 40 3.43 -11.29 4.91
C SER A 40 2.79 -11.48 3.53
N ILE A 41 1.85 -12.43 3.40
CA ILE A 41 1.14 -12.68 2.13
C ILE A 41 0.26 -11.48 1.74
N VAL A 42 -0.54 -10.96 2.67
CA VAL A 42 -1.42 -9.81 2.41
C VAL A 42 -0.60 -8.59 2.00
N GLU A 43 0.49 -8.32 2.69
CA GLU A 43 1.39 -7.20 2.38
C GLU A 43 2.06 -7.36 1.01
N ALA A 44 2.50 -8.56 0.66
CA ALA A 44 3.05 -8.82 -0.68
C ALA A 44 2.00 -8.58 -1.78
N LEU A 45 0.75 -8.99 -1.58
CA LEU A 45 -0.34 -8.73 -2.52
C LEU A 45 -0.64 -7.23 -2.65
N CYS A 46 -0.63 -6.49 -1.54
CA CYS A 46 -0.79 -5.03 -1.54
C CYS A 46 0.35 -4.33 -2.32
N ALA A 47 1.60 -4.77 -2.11
CA ALA A 47 2.75 -4.26 -2.84
C ALA A 47 2.62 -4.47 -4.35
N LEU A 48 2.22 -5.67 -4.77
CA LEU A 48 1.99 -6.01 -6.18
C LEU A 48 0.87 -5.18 -6.80
N ALA A 49 -0.25 -5.00 -6.09
CA ALA A 49 -1.38 -4.22 -6.57
C ALA A 49 -1.01 -2.72 -6.75
N LEU A 50 -0.28 -2.14 -5.78
CA LEU A 50 0.21 -0.77 -5.87
C LEU A 50 1.26 -0.61 -6.99
N GLY A 51 2.19 -1.55 -7.11
CA GLY A 51 3.21 -1.56 -8.17
C GLY A 51 2.57 -1.63 -9.55
N TRP A 52 1.56 -2.50 -9.74
CA TRP A 52 0.79 -2.58 -10.97
C TRP A 52 0.07 -1.27 -11.30
N GLY A 53 -0.59 -0.66 -10.31
CA GLY A 53 -1.24 0.65 -10.48
C GLY A 53 -0.26 1.75 -10.87
N ALA A 54 0.88 1.85 -10.18
CA ALA A 54 1.92 2.82 -10.48
C ALA A 54 2.52 2.61 -11.88
N ALA A 55 2.78 1.36 -12.27
CA ALA A 55 3.28 1.02 -13.59
C ALA A 55 2.28 1.41 -14.70
N ALA A 56 0.98 1.21 -14.48
CA ALA A 56 -0.04 1.63 -15.43
C ALA A 56 -0.07 3.16 -15.63
N VAL A 57 0.13 3.93 -14.55
CA VAL A 57 0.22 5.40 -14.62
C VAL A 57 1.49 5.83 -15.37
N LEU A 58 2.63 5.22 -15.08
CA LEU A 58 3.91 5.52 -15.75
C LEU A 58 3.87 5.22 -17.25
N LYS A 59 3.32 4.06 -17.61
CA LYS A 59 3.18 3.61 -19.01
C LYS A 59 2.03 4.32 -19.76
N ARG A 60 1.33 5.25 -19.13
CA ARG A 60 0.17 5.95 -19.72
C ARG A 60 -0.87 4.99 -20.30
N SER A 61 -1.14 3.91 -19.57
CA SER A 61 -2.13 2.91 -19.98
C SER A 61 -3.54 3.51 -20.04
N LEU A 62 -4.37 3.09 -21.00
CA LEU A 62 -5.80 3.43 -21.05
C LEU A 62 -6.56 3.06 -19.77
N LYS A 63 -6.04 2.10 -19.00
CA LYS A 63 -6.60 1.64 -17.72
C LYS A 63 -5.92 2.27 -16.51
N ALA A 64 -5.04 3.27 -16.70
CA ALA A 64 -4.19 3.83 -15.62
C ALA A 64 -4.99 4.26 -14.39
N TRP A 65 -6.09 4.98 -14.60
CA TRP A 65 -6.94 5.42 -13.47
C TRP A 65 -7.53 4.24 -12.70
N ARG A 66 -8.09 3.25 -13.42
CA ARG A 66 -8.68 2.06 -12.78
C ARG A 66 -7.63 1.23 -12.04
N ALA A 67 -6.46 1.03 -12.65
CA ALA A 67 -5.38 0.28 -12.05
C ALA A 67 -4.87 0.97 -10.77
N ALA A 68 -4.67 2.28 -10.80
CA ALA A 68 -4.27 3.06 -9.63
C ALA A 68 -5.33 3.03 -8.52
N LEU A 69 -6.62 3.14 -8.89
CA LEU A 69 -7.72 3.07 -7.94
C LEU A 69 -7.78 1.69 -7.26
N ILE A 70 -7.76 0.61 -8.04
CA ILE A 70 -7.79 -0.75 -7.52
C ILE A 70 -6.58 -1.01 -6.61
N GLY A 71 -5.37 -0.65 -7.05
CA GLY A 71 -4.16 -0.82 -6.24
C GLY A 71 -4.24 -0.09 -4.90
N SER A 72 -4.73 1.16 -4.90
CA SER A 72 -4.89 1.95 -3.68
C SER A 72 -6.00 1.40 -2.76
N LEU A 73 -7.11 0.89 -3.31
CA LEU A 73 -8.18 0.26 -2.54
C LEU A 73 -7.73 -1.06 -1.91
N VAL A 74 -6.98 -1.89 -2.66
CA VAL A 74 -6.41 -3.15 -2.13
C VAL A 74 -5.45 -2.84 -0.98
N ALA A 75 -4.59 -1.83 -1.12
CA ALA A 75 -3.69 -1.40 -0.06
C ALA A 75 -4.45 -0.91 1.19
N MET A 76 -5.47 -0.06 0.99
CA MET A 76 -6.34 0.42 2.08
C MET A 76 -7.00 -0.73 2.83
N LEU A 77 -7.56 -1.69 2.10
CA LEU A 77 -8.21 -2.87 2.68
C LEU A 77 -7.21 -3.74 3.46
N GLY A 78 -6.02 -3.98 2.89
CA GLY A 78 -4.97 -4.76 3.55
C GLY A 78 -4.55 -4.14 4.88
N VAL A 79 -4.32 -2.82 4.91
CA VAL A 79 -4.01 -2.10 6.16
C VAL A 79 -5.16 -2.18 7.16
N ALA A 80 -6.41 -1.98 6.71
CA ALA A 80 -7.57 -2.06 7.57
C ALA A 80 -7.72 -3.46 8.21
N ILE A 81 -7.52 -4.52 7.45
CA ILE A 81 -7.52 -5.90 7.95
C ILE A 81 -6.41 -6.07 9.00
N GLY A 82 -5.18 -5.60 8.74
CA GLY A 82 -4.08 -5.65 9.69
C GLY A 82 -4.41 -4.94 11.01
N MET A 83 -4.93 -3.70 10.92
CA MET A 83 -5.30 -2.91 12.11
C MET A 83 -6.44 -3.57 12.91
N VAL A 84 -7.47 -4.10 12.24
CA VAL A 84 -8.56 -4.82 12.92
C VAL A 84 -8.04 -6.08 13.58
N SER A 85 -7.19 -6.86 12.90
CA SER A 85 -6.58 -8.07 13.46
C SER A 85 -5.81 -7.77 14.75
N LEU A 86 -5.02 -6.69 14.77
CA LEU A 86 -4.33 -6.25 15.98
C LEU A 86 -5.30 -5.78 17.08
N ALA A 87 -6.37 -5.08 16.71
CA ALA A 87 -7.36 -4.56 17.66
C ALA A 87 -8.13 -5.69 18.37
N VAL A 88 -8.39 -6.81 17.67
CA VAL A 88 -9.07 -7.98 18.26
C VAL A 88 -8.10 -8.99 18.88
N GLY A 89 -6.81 -8.67 18.95
CA GLY A 89 -5.81 -9.54 19.57
C GLY A 89 -5.42 -10.76 18.74
N ALA A 90 -5.64 -10.74 17.43
CA ALA A 90 -5.30 -11.84 16.53
C ALA A 90 -3.80 -11.95 16.19
N GLY A 91 -2.97 -11.08 16.75
CA GLY A 91 -1.52 -11.10 16.56
C GLY A 91 -0.77 -10.24 17.57
N PRO A 92 0.56 -10.39 17.66
CA PRO A 92 1.38 -9.61 18.54
C PRO A 92 1.37 -8.13 18.13
N ARG A 93 1.21 -7.23 19.09
CA ARG A 93 1.16 -5.79 18.89
C ARG A 93 2.45 -5.14 19.35
N THR A 94 3.09 -4.39 18.46
CA THR A 94 4.27 -3.59 18.76
C THR A 94 4.02 -2.12 18.42
N ALA A 95 4.72 -1.19 19.08
CA ALA A 95 4.59 0.23 18.77
C ALA A 95 5.06 0.57 17.33
N SER A 96 6.10 -0.12 16.86
CA SER A 96 6.60 0.02 15.49
C SER A 96 5.55 -0.45 14.46
N ASN A 97 4.89 -1.57 14.69
CA ASN A 97 3.87 -2.10 13.82
C ASN A 97 2.61 -1.20 13.79
N ASP A 98 2.22 -0.64 14.94
CA ASP A 98 1.12 0.35 15.02
C ASP A 98 1.45 1.60 14.20
N LEU A 99 2.66 2.15 14.33
CA LEU A 99 3.11 3.32 13.56
C LEU A 99 3.13 3.00 12.06
N TYR A 100 3.69 1.86 11.69
CA TYR A 100 3.75 1.37 10.32
C TYR A 100 2.35 1.33 9.67
N HIS A 101 1.37 0.71 10.31
CA HIS A 101 0.00 0.64 9.78
C HIS A 101 -0.64 2.04 9.62
N ARG A 102 -0.42 2.96 10.56
CA ARG A 102 -0.93 4.33 10.47
C ARG A 102 -0.31 5.09 9.29
N MET A 103 0.99 4.94 9.08
CA MET A 103 1.68 5.56 7.94
C MET A 103 1.14 5.03 6.61
N MET A 104 0.99 3.73 6.48
CA MET A 104 0.47 3.12 5.26
C MET A 104 -0.98 3.48 4.98
N LEU A 105 -1.80 3.55 6.03
CA LEU A 105 -3.18 4.03 5.94
C LEU A 105 -3.23 5.47 5.42
N ALA A 106 -2.39 6.35 5.96
CA ALA A 106 -2.31 7.74 5.53
C ALA A 106 -1.89 7.86 4.05
N LEU A 107 -0.86 7.11 3.63
CA LEU A 107 -0.41 7.10 2.24
C LEU A 107 -1.48 6.58 1.27
N ALA A 108 -2.18 5.52 1.65
CA ALA A 108 -3.27 4.98 0.85
C ALA A 108 -4.45 5.96 0.76
N ALA A 109 -4.82 6.62 1.88
CA ALA A 109 -5.87 7.62 1.91
C ALA A 109 -5.54 8.84 1.04
N VAL A 110 -4.32 9.37 1.13
CA VAL A 110 -3.87 10.48 0.28
C VAL A 110 -3.88 10.09 -1.20
N SER A 111 -3.43 8.87 -1.54
CA SER A 111 -3.47 8.37 -2.92
C SER A 111 -4.91 8.31 -3.45
N LEU A 112 -5.86 7.83 -2.64
CA LEU A 112 -7.28 7.78 -3.02
C LEU A 112 -7.88 9.18 -3.17
N LEU A 113 -7.56 10.12 -2.26
CA LEU A 113 -8.00 11.51 -2.37
C LEU A 113 -7.51 12.17 -3.66
N ILE A 114 -6.25 11.95 -4.03
CA ILE A 114 -5.70 12.44 -5.29
C ILE A 114 -6.43 11.84 -6.49
N LEU A 115 -6.78 10.55 -6.45
CA LEU A 115 -7.46 9.85 -7.54
C LEU A 115 -8.90 10.32 -7.78
N VAL A 116 -9.58 10.87 -6.78
CA VAL A 116 -10.93 11.43 -6.94
C VAL A 116 -10.94 12.85 -7.48
N VAL A 117 -9.78 13.52 -7.58
CA VAL A 117 -9.68 14.88 -8.15
C VAL A 117 -10.04 14.82 -9.65
N PRO A 118 -11.08 15.58 -10.11
CA PRO A 118 -11.57 15.47 -11.49
C PRO A 118 -10.51 15.75 -12.57
N SER A 119 -9.64 16.73 -12.33
CA SER A 119 -8.55 17.06 -13.26
C SER A 119 -7.54 15.94 -13.41
N LEU A 120 -7.21 15.21 -12.36
CA LEU A 120 -6.32 14.06 -12.44
C LEU A 120 -7.03 12.88 -13.11
N ARG A 121 -8.27 12.59 -12.73
CA ARG A 121 -9.06 11.53 -13.35
C ARG A 121 -9.12 11.74 -14.86
N SER A 122 -9.49 12.94 -15.33
CA SER A 122 -9.53 13.25 -16.75
C SER A 122 -8.15 13.10 -17.42
N ALA A 123 -7.07 13.50 -16.75
CA ALA A 123 -5.71 13.36 -17.25
C ALA A 123 -5.24 11.89 -17.36
N LEU A 124 -5.79 10.98 -16.55
CA LEU A 124 -5.47 9.55 -16.56
C LEU A 124 -6.39 8.73 -17.47
N THR A 125 -7.53 9.28 -17.89
CA THR A 125 -8.50 8.60 -18.75
C THR A 125 -8.44 9.05 -20.23
N ARG A 126 -7.79 10.18 -20.51
CA ARG A 126 -7.63 10.75 -21.86
C ARG A 126 -6.25 10.42 -22.46
N ILE A 127 -5.85 9.20 -22.41
CA ILE A 127 -4.56 8.76 -22.99
C ILE A 127 -4.80 8.15 -24.35
#